data_f93d31c143d382d07d4119499e7b0a79
#
_entry.id   f93d31c143d382d07d4119499e7b0a79
#
_cell.length_a   1.000
_cell.length_b   1.000
_cell.length_c   1.000
_cell.angle_alpha   90.00
_cell.angle_beta   90.00
_cell.angle_gamma   90.00
#
_symmetry.space_group_name_H-M   'P 1'
#
loop_
_entity.id
_entity.type
_entity.pdbx_description
1 polymer ?
#
loop_
_entity_poly.entity_id
_entity_poly.type
_entity_poly.pdbx_seq_one_letter_code
_entity_poly.pdbx_strand_id
1 'polypeptide(L)'
;MDVSRDRVVEIAATQSFDSAHMPGASYAEVAYVPEELLRTPSAHAAARVHCIPDDEIAQGAAFPASWARFLAFTEAVLNNAIHEGSDSSEDDKPPLPRPLDGPPSLLVAAHNGHRFDFAVLLFECHRHKLPMTPFRRWFFVDTLHVLEGSKAELGGACLKLQCLANTVIDTGELRAHRALDDCVALRQVVHSVASRLGCSVTDLLRPFSVQWDEQASTAQVAALIEE
;
A
#
# COMPACT_ATOMS: atom_id res chain seq x y z
N MET A 1 -10.67 14.81 -4.80
CA MET A 1 -11.07 13.40 -5.02
C MET A 1 -12.42 13.23 -4.35
N ASP A 2 -13.40 12.74 -5.04
CA ASP A 2 -14.73 12.45 -4.50
C ASP A 2 -14.82 10.93 -4.26
N VAL A 3 -14.33 10.50 -3.09
CA VAL A 3 -14.28 9.07 -2.73
C VAL A 3 -15.66 8.40 -2.73
N SER A 4 -16.74 9.19 -2.66
CA SER A 4 -18.10 8.67 -2.72
C SER A 4 -18.46 8.11 -4.10
N ARG A 5 -17.78 8.58 -5.15
CA ARG A 5 -17.97 8.20 -6.56
C ARG A 5 -16.81 7.40 -7.13
N ASP A 6 -15.62 7.55 -6.53
CA ASP A 6 -14.43 6.84 -6.98
C ASP A 6 -14.56 5.34 -6.72
N ARG A 7 -13.89 4.55 -7.56
CA ARG A 7 -13.86 3.08 -7.49
C ARG A 7 -12.43 2.59 -7.57
N VAL A 8 -12.18 1.47 -6.89
CA VAL A 8 -10.94 0.73 -7.08
C VAL A 8 -10.98 0.04 -8.43
N VAL A 9 -10.02 0.33 -9.29
CA VAL A 9 -9.85 -0.35 -10.60
C VAL A 9 -8.75 -1.40 -10.56
N GLU A 10 -7.79 -1.26 -9.65
CA GLU A 10 -6.70 -2.22 -9.45
C GLU A 10 -6.30 -2.22 -7.97
N ILE A 11 -6.06 -3.41 -7.40
CA ILE A 11 -5.47 -3.59 -6.06
C ILE A 11 -4.15 -4.31 -6.24
N ALA A 12 -3.09 -3.76 -5.69
CA ALA A 12 -1.79 -4.42 -5.68
C ALA A 12 -1.07 -4.21 -4.35
N ALA A 13 -0.22 -5.15 -4.01
CA ALA A 13 0.73 -5.03 -2.91
C ALA A 13 1.98 -5.87 -3.18
N THR A 14 3.08 -5.47 -2.61
CA THR A 14 4.31 -6.27 -2.58
C THR A 14 4.83 -6.35 -1.15
N GLN A 15 5.22 -7.55 -0.73
CA GLN A 15 5.86 -7.74 0.55
C GLN A 15 7.23 -7.06 0.53
N SER A 16 7.57 -6.38 1.61
CA SER A 16 8.88 -5.79 1.82
C SER A 16 9.53 -6.43 3.04
N PHE A 17 10.81 -6.76 2.89
CA PHE A 17 11.68 -7.18 3.98
C PHE A 17 12.67 -6.05 4.30
N ASP A 18 13.37 -6.11 5.43
CA ASP A 18 14.45 -5.16 5.73
C ASP A 18 15.63 -5.26 4.75
N SER A 19 15.77 -6.39 4.04
CA SER A 19 16.71 -6.56 2.94
C SER A 19 16.07 -6.27 1.58
N ALA A 20 16.63 -5.31 0.84
CA ALA A 20 16.16 -4.94 -0.51
C ALA A 20 16.29 -6.07 -1.55
N HIS A 21 17.20 -7.02 -1.30
CA HIS A 21 17.52 -8.10 -2.25
C HIS A 21 16.60 -9.32 -2.12
N MET A 22 15.77 -9.38 -1.08
CA MET A 22 14.81 -10.47 -0.93
C MET A 22 13.58 -10.22 -1.80
N PRO A 23 13.28 -11.13 -2.75
CA PRO A 23 12.04 -11.04 -3.51
C PRO A 23 10.86 -11.28 -2.57
N GLY A 24 10.04 -10.25 -2.38
CA GLY A 24 8.80 -10.38 -1.63
C GLY A 24 7.68 -10.97 -2.48
N ALA A 25 6.72 -11.63 -1.85
CA ALA A 25 5.49 -12.01 -2.50
C ALA A 25 4.75 -10.77 -3.00
N SER A 26 4.07 -10.89 -4.12
CA SER A 26 3.31 -9.80 -4.72
C SER A 26 1.89 -10.25 -5.07
N TYR A 27 0.97 -9.32 -4.98
CA TYR A 27 -0.41 -9.48 -5.38
C TYR A 27 -0.80 -8.33 -6.31
N ALA A 28 -1.51 -8.63 -7.38
CA ALA A 28 -2.13 -7.62 -8.23
C ALA A 28 -3.40 -8.19 -8.87
N GLU A 29 -4.45 -7.40 -8.88
CA GLU A 29 -5.72 -7.77 -9.48
C GLU A 29 -6.49 -6.55 -9.94
N VAL A 30 -7.04 -6.61 -11.16
CA VAL A 30 -7.96 -5.62 -11.68
C VAL A 30 -9.36 -5.91 -11.13
N ALA A 31 -10.00 -4.88 -10.58
CA ALA A 31 -11.35 -4.95 -10.06
C ALA A 31 -12.36 -4.52 -11.13
N TYR A 32 -13.51 -5.21 -11.15
CA TYR A 32 -14.62 -4.85 -12.02
C TYR A 32 -15.24 -3.52 -11.59
N VAL A 33 -15.45 -2.64 -12.55
CA VAL A 33 -16.22 -1.40 -12.40
C VAL A 33 -17.36 -1.41 -13.43
N PRO A 34 -18.60 -1.10 -13.02
CA PRO A 34 -19.73 -1.00 -13.95
C PRO A 34 -19.48 -0.01 -15.09
N GLU A 35 -19.86 -0.37 -16.30
CA GLU A 35 -19.60 0.40 -17.53
C GLU A 35 -20.12 1.85 -17.44
N GLU A 36 -21.30 2.05 -16.83
CA GLU A 36 -21.89 3.37 -16.65
C GLU A 36 -21.01 4.31 -15.83
N LEU A 37 -20.19 3.78 -14.91
CA LEU A 37 -19.24 4.56 -14.12
C LEU A 37 -17.98 4.88 -14.92
N LEU A 38 -17.56 4.01 -15.83
CA LEU A 38 -16.40 4.23 -16.71
C LEU A 38 -16.64 5.35 -17.74
N ARG A 39 -17.90 5.67 -18.04
CA ARG A 39 -18.27 6.72 -19.00
C ARG A 39 -18.31 8.13 -18.41
N THR A 40 -17.97 8.31 -17.15
CA THR A 40 -17.95 9.65 -16.52
C THR A 40 -16.69 10.44 -16.94
N PRO A 41 -16.74 11.77 -16.97
CA PRO A 41 -15.56 12.59 -17.28
C PRO A 41 -14.37 12.33 -16.33
N SER A 42 -14.64 12.08 -15.05
CA SER A 42 -13.62 11.74 -14.06
C SER A 42 -12.98 10.37 -14.35
N ALA A 43 -13.78 9.38 -14.74
CA ALA A 43 -13.27 8.06 -15.13
C ALA A 43 -12.40 8.14 -16.38
N HIS A 44 -12.81 8.92 -17.40
CA HIS A 44 -11.95 9.15 -18.57
C HIS A 44 -10.65 9.87 -18.23
N ALA A 45 -10.65 10.77 -17.23
CA ALA A 45 -9.42 11.38 -16.74
C ALA A 45 -8.52 10.36 -16.04
N ALA A 46 -9.09 9.50 -15.19
CA ALA A 46 -8.39 8.43 -14.51
C ALA A 46 -7.82 7.39 -15.50
N ALA A 47 -8.61 6.99 -16.51
CA ALA A 47 -8.18 6.05 -17.55
C ALA A 47 -6.92 6.50 -18.30
N ARG A 48 -6.75 7.82 -18.51
CA ARG A 48 -5.51 8.37 -19.09
C ARG A 48 -4.29 8.25 -18.17
N VAL A 49 -4.52 8.06 -16.88
CA VAL A 49 -3.45 7.89 -15.88
C VAL A 49 -3.10 6.43 -15.73
N HIS A 50 -4.04 5.55 -15.37
CA HIS A 50 -3.75 4.13 -15.11
C HIS A 50 -3.58 3.29 -16.38
N CYS A 51 -4.10 3.76 -17.53
CA CYS A 51 -3.99 3.08 -18.83
C CYS A 51 -4.49 1.62 -18.84
N ILE A 52 -5.39 1.25 -17.93
CA ILE A 52 -6.04 -0.07 -17.93
C ILE A 52 -7.16 -0.04 -18.95
N PRO A 53 -7.19 -0.96 -19.94
CA PRO A 53 -8.25 -1.03 -20.93
C PRO A 53 -9.62 -1.33 -20.30
N ASP A 54 -10.68 -0.77 -20.87
CA ASP A 54 -12.04 -0.96 -20.36
C ASP A 54 -12.47 -2.44 -20.40
N ASP A 55 -11.99 -3.22 -21.39
CA ASP A 55 -12.26 -4.65 -21.49
C ASP A 55 -11.52 -5.45 -20.39
N GLU A 56 -10.34 -5.03 -19.96
CA GLU A 56 -9.63 -5.61 -18.81
C GLU A 56 -10.42 -5.34 -17.53
N ILE A 57 -10.93 -4.11 -17.33
CA ILE A 57 -11.77 -3.75 -16.17
C ILE A 57 -13.09 -4.53 -16.21
N ALA A 58 -13.72 -4.69 -17.38
CA ALA A 58 -14.95 -5.43 -17.53
C ALA A 58 -14.81 -6.93 -17.19
N GLN A 59 -13.61 -7.50 -17.35
CA GLN A 59 -13.27 -8.88 -16.99
C GLN A 59 -12.77 -9.00 -15.54
N GLY A 60 -12.55 -7.89 -14.85
CA GLY A 60 -12.11 -7.85 -13.46
C GLY A 60 -13.10 -8.53 -12.52
N ALA A 61 -12.64 -8.89 -11.35
CA ALA A 61 -13.49 -9.46 -10.33
C ALA A 61 -14.23 -8.36 -9.55
N ALA A 62 -15.45 -8.65 -9.09
CA ALA A 62 -16.16 -7.76 -8.21
C ALA A 62 -15.32 -7.46 -6.94
N PHE A 63 -15.32 -6.21 -6.47
CA PHE A 63 -14.48 -5.76 -5.36
C PHE A 63 -14.50 -6.69 -4.14
N PRO A 64 -15.65 -7.21 -3.66
CA PRO A 64 -15.65 -8.14 -2.52
C PRO A 64 -14.84 -9.42 -2.75
N ALA A 65 -14.79 -9.92 -3.99
CA ALA A 65 -14.01 -11.10 -4.32
C ALA A 65 -12.50 -10.79 -4.40
N SER A 66 -12.15 -9.66 -5.02
CA SER A 66 -10.75 -9.17 -5.05
C SER A 66 -10.25 -8.88 -3.63
N TRP A 67 -11.09 -8.26 -2.79
CA TRP A 67 -10.79 -8.00 -1.40
C TRP A 67 -10.53 -9.28 -0.60
N ALA A 68 -11.37 -10.30 -0.75
CA ALA A 68 -11.17 -11.58 -0.07
C ALA A 68 -9.83 -12.24 -0.45
N ARG A 69 -9.42 -12.17 -1.72
CA ARG A 69 -8.12 -12.69 -2.19
C ARG A 69 -6.96 -11.83 -1.68
N PHE A 70 -7.13 -10.52 -1.63
CA PHE A 70 -6.14 -9.62 -1.05
C PHE A 70 -5.92 -9.91 0.45
N LEU A 71 -7.00 -10.13 1.22
CA LEU A 71 -6.90 -10.55 2.62
C LEU A 71 -6.18 -11.89 2.77
N ALA A 72 -6.47 -12.87 1.92
CA ALA A 72 -5.76 -14.15 1.94
C ALA A 72 -4.25 -13.97 1.67
N PHE A 73 -3.89 -13.07 0.75
CA PHE A 73 -2.49 -12.71 0.53
C PHE A 73 -1.85 -12.09 1.79
N THR A 74 -2.53 -11.12 2.44
CA THR A 74 -2.00 -10.47 3.65
C THR A 74 -1.85 -11.44 4.82
N GLU A 75 -2.77 -12.37 4.99
CA GLU A 75 -2.66 -13.43 6.01
C GLU A 75 -1.51 -14.41 5.69
N ALA A 76 -1.28 -14.74 4.42
CA ALA A 76 -0.13 -15.56 4.03
C ALA A 76 1.20 -14.86 4.36
N VAL A 77 1.30 -13.54 4.08
CA VAL A 77 2.47 -12.73 4.45
C VAL A 77 2.71 -12.75 5.97
N LEU A 78 1.66 -12.57 6.77
CA LEU A 78 1.75 -12.63 8.23
C LEU A 78 2.21 -14.00 8.73
N ASN A 79 1.66 -15.07 8.18
CA ASN A 79 1.98 -16.42 8.61
C ASN A 79 3.43 -16.81 8.26
N ASN A 80 3.91 -16.43 7.07
CA ASN A 80 5.30 -16.68 6.67
C ASN A 80 6.29 -15.94 7.57
N ALA A 81 6.01 -14.70 7.95
CA ALA A 81 6.87 -13.94 8.86
C ALA A 81 6.98 -14.59 10.26
N ILE A 82 5.93 -15.28 10.73
CA ILE A 82 5.96 -16.01 11.99
C ILE A 82 6.88 -17.23 11.91
N HIS A 83 6.87 -17.95 10.79
CA HIS A 83 7.68 -19.17 10.62
C HIS A 83 9.17 -18.86 10.41
N GLU A 84 9.51 -17.78 9.70
CA GLU A 84 10.91 -17.37 9.50
C GLU A 84 11.59 -16.92 10.82
N GLY A 85 10.82 -16.40 11.78
CA GLY A 85 11.32 -16.01 13.11
C GLY A 85 11.62 -17.19 14.06
N SER A 86 11.12 -18.40 13.76
CA SER A 86 11.26 -19.56 14.66
C SER A 86 12.46 -20.47 14.38
N ASP A 87 13.11 -20.35 13.21
CA ASP A 87 14.12 -21.29 12.72
C ASP A 87 15.58 -20.78 12.83
N SER A 88 15.81 -19.61 13.44
CA SER A 88 17.16 -19.09 13.63
C SER A 88 17.82 -19.74 14.86
N SER A 89 18.79 -20.61 14.63
CA SER A 89 19.74 -21.12 15.64
C SER A 89 20.36 -19.94 16.44
N GLU A 90 20.36 -20.08 17.76
CA GLU A 90 20.62 -19.06 18.78
C GLU A 90 22.02 -18.43 18.81
N ASP A 91 22.97 -18.77 17.94
CA ASP A 91 24.38 -18.55 18.28
C ASP A 91 25.12 -17.37 17.60
N ASP A 92 24.55 -16.57 16.67
CA ASP A 92 25.39 -15.50 16.05
C ASP A 92 24.66 -14.30 15.43
N LYS A 93 23.43 -13.95 15.81
CA LYS A 93 22.77 -12.75 15.32
C LYS A 93 22.54 -11.71 16.42
N PRO A 94 22.79 -10.40 16.13
CA PRO A 94 22.33 -9.36 17.03
C PRO A 94 20.82 -9.54 17.28
N PRO A 95 20.32 -9.29 18.50
CA PRO A 95 18.93 -9.52 18.84
C PRO A 95 18.05 -8.72 17.87
N LEU A 96 17.23 -9.44 17.11
CA LEU A 96 16.16 -8.81 16.32
C LEU A 96 15.35 -7.89 17.25
N PRO A 97 14.92 -6.73 16.77
CA PRO A 97 14.02 -5.88 17.55
C PRO A 97 12.87 -6.74 18.02
N ARG A 98 12.62 -6.75 19.35
CA ARG A 98 11.56 -7.54 19.96
C ARG A 98 10.27 -7.36 19.20
N PRO A 99 9.50 -8.43 18.92
CA PRO A 99 8.13 -8.30 18.43
C PRO A 99 7.41 -7.27 19.32
N LEU A 100 6.61 -6.41 18.73
CA LEU A 100 5.68 -5.60 19.49
C LEU A 100 4.92 -6.59 20.40
N ASP A 101 4.81 -6.30 21.70
CA ASP A 101 4.06 -7.13 22.64
C ASP A 101 2.58 -7.16 22.17
N GLY A 102 2.24 -8.11 21.31
CA GLY A 102 0.93 -8.20 20.69
C GLY A 102 0.87 -9.26 19.57
N PRO A 103 -0.33 -9.51 19.04
CA PRO A 103 -0.49 -10.42 17.91
C PRO A 103 0.26 -9.88 16.68
N PRO A 104 0.72 -10.77 15.78
CA PRO A 104 1.37 -10.38 14.53
C PRO A 104 0.53 -9.35 13.77
N SER A 105 1.18 -8.28 13.33
CA SER A 105 0.54 -7.14 12.66
C SER A 105 1.27 -6.75 11.39
N LEU A 106 0.56 -6.16 10.45
CA LEU A 106 1.10 -5.65 9.20
C LEU A 106 1.38 -4.16 9.30
N LEU A 107 2.53 -3.74 8.80
CA LEU A 107 2.82 -2.36 8.48
C LEU A 107 2.48 -2.15 7.00
N VAL A 108 1.39 -1.44 6.73
CA VAL A 108 0.87 -1.20 5.37
C VAL A 108 1.26 0.20 4.93
N ALA A 109 2.13 0.29 3.95
CA ALA A 109 2.66 1.55 3.45
C ALA A 109 2.10 1.89 2.06
N ALA A 110 1.68 3.14 1.87
CA ALA A 110 1.29 3.68 0.58
C ALA A 110 1.79 5.13 0.44
N HIS A 111 2.00 5.58 -0.80
CA HIS A 111 2.48 6.92 -1.06
C HIS A 111 1.32 7.90 -1.24
N ASN A 112 1.20 8.88 -0.36
CA ASN A 112 0.03 9.75 -0.23
C ASN A 112 -1.26 8.95 0.11
N GLY A 113 -1.06 7.86 0.85
CA GLY A 113 -2.07 6.85 1.11
C GLY A 113 -3.26 7.35 1.92
N HIS A 114 -3.04 8.31 2.84
CA HIS A 114 -4.12 8.90 3.64
C HIS A 114 -5.15 9.63 2.76
N ARG A 115 -4.73 10.22 1.66
CA ARG A 115 -5.63 10.94 0.73
C ARG A 115 -6.20 10.06 -0.37
N PHE A 116 -5.53 8.93 -0.69
CA PHE A 116 -5.90 8.09 -1.82
C PHE A 116 -6.12 6.64 -1.40
N ASP A 117 -5.09 5.82 -1.35
CA ASP A 117 -5.21 4.37 -1.27
C ASP A 117 -6.03 3.90 -0.07
N PHE A 118 -5.73 4.42 1.13
CA PHE A 118 -6.42 4.01 2.35
C PHE A 118 -7.85 4.53 2.37
N ALA A 119 -8.08 5.78 1.97
CA ALA A 119 -9.41 6.37 1.94
C ALA A 119 -10.33 5.63 0.96
N VAL A 120 -9.87 5.36 -0.26
CA VAL A 120 -10.65 4.65 -1.28
C VAL A 120 -10.91 3.20 -0.86
N LEU A 121 -9.91 2.51 -0.32
CA LEU A 121 -10.04 1.14 0.17
C LEU A 121 -11.10 1.02 1.26
N LEU A 122 -11.04 1.90 2.27
CA LEU A 122 -11.99 1.92 3.37
C LEU A 122 -13.41 2.22 2.89
N PHE A 123 -13.52 3.17 1.97
CA PHE A 123 -14.79 3.54 1.39
C PHE A 123 -15.42 2.39 0.59
N GLU A 124 -14.62 1.65 -0.20
CA GLU A 124 -15.09 0.46 -0.91
C GLU A 124 -15.54 -0.64 0.07
N CYS A 125 -14.77 -0.89 1.13
CA CYS A 125 -15.18 -1.84 2.15
C CYS A 125 -16.52 -1.44 2.79
N HIS A 126 -16.70 -0.17 3.13
CA HIS A 126 -17.95 0.35 3.69
C HIS A 126 -19.11 0.22 2.68
N ARG A 127 -18.91 0.63 1.42
CA ARG A 127 -19.91 0.53 0.34
C ARG A 127 -20.43 -0.89 0.16
N HIS A 128 -19.53 -1.85 0.22
CA HIS A 128 -19.86 -3.28 0.09
C HIS A 128 -20.21 -3.96 1.41
N LYS A 129 -20.33 -3.21 2.53
CA LYS A 129 -20.63 -3.73 3.87
C LYS A 129 -19.69 -4.86 4.31
N LEU A 130 -18.42 -4.76 3.94
CA LEU A 130 -17.40 -5.74 4.29
C LEU A 130 -16.92 -5.56 5.74
N PRO A 131 -16.52 -6.65 6.41
CA PRO A 131 -16.00 -6.56 7.78
C PRO A 131 -14.73 -5.69 7.85
N MET A 132 -14.66 -4.78 8.80
CA MET A 132 -13.48 -3.94 9.07
C MET A 132 -12.49 -4.60 10.04
N THR A 133 -12.82 -5.80 10.55
CA THR A 133 -12.00 -6.53 11.52
C THR A 133 -10.56 -6.78 11.07
N PRO A 134 -10.25 -7.07 9.79
CA PRO A 134 -8.87 -7.25 9.34
C PRO A 134 -7.96 -6.06 9.61
N PHE A 135 -8.51 -4.84 9.54
CA PHE A 135 -7.74 -3.62 9.75
C PHE A 135 -7.23 -3.44 11.19
N ARG A 136 -7.80 -4.12 12.18
CA ARG A 136 -7.33 -4.08 13.59
C ARG A 136 -5.90 -4.58 13.77
N ARG A 137 -5.39 -5.36 12.80
CA ARG A 137 -4.02 -5.88 12.78
C ARG A 137 -3.10 -5.08 11.86
N TRP A 138 -3.56 -3.95 11.32
CA TRP A 138 -2.82 -3.15 10.37
C TRP A 138 -2.43 -1.81 10.97
N PHE A 139 -1.19 -1.42 10.69
CA PHE A 139 -0.64 -0.10 10.93
C PHE A 139 -0.41 0.56 9.59
N PHE A 140 -1.06 1.68 9.37
CA PHE A 140 -1.00 2.42 8.11
C PHE A 140 0.11 3.46 8.14
N VAL A 141 0.89 3.54 7.07
CA VAL A 141 1.96 4.53 6.90
C VAL A 141 1.78 5.26 5.59
N ASP A 142 1.68 6.58 5.67
CA ASP A 142 1.79 7.43 4.49
C ASP A 142 3.26 7.78 4.24
N THR A 143 3.85 7.16 3.22
CA THR A 143 5.27 7.36 2.91
C THR A 143 5.57 8.76 2.39
N LEU A 144 4.58 9.55 1.94
CA LEU A 144 4.80 10.95 1.60
C LEU A 144 5.30 11.72 2.83
N HIS A 145 4.68 11.54 4.00
CA HIS A 145 5.10 12.19 5.25
C HIS A 145 6.48 11.73 5.72
N VAL A 146 6.78 10.42 5.57
CA VAL A 146 8.12 9.88 5.87
C VAL A 146 9.18 10.54 5.00
N LEU A 147 8.92 10.64 3.70
CA LEU A 147 9.87 11.17 2.72
C LEU A 147 9.99 12.69 2.76
N GLU A 148 8.95 13.40 3.23
CA GLU A 148 9.04 14.84 3.56
C GLU A 148 10.07 15.09 4.63
N GLY A 149 10.11 14.27 5.69
CA GLY A 149 11.13 14.34 6.76
C GLY A 149 12.55 14.05 6.26
N SER A 150 12.70 13.26 5.20
CA SER A 150 13.99 12.86 4.62
C SER A 150 14.33 13.62 3.33
N LYS A 151 13.72 14.78 3.10
CA LYS A 151 13.85 15.54 1.84
C LYS A 151 15.28 16.03 1.57
N ALA A 152 16.04 16.30 2.63
CA ALA A 152 17.43 16.73 2.52
C ALA A 152 18.31 15.61 1.95
N GLU A 153 18.12 14.39 2.41
CA GLU A 153 18.83 13.18 1.97
C GLU A 153 18.46 12.79 0.54
N LEU A 154 17.28 13.22 0.09
CA LEU A 154 16.80 13.06 -1.28
C LEU A 154 17.28 14.21 -2.22
N GLY A 155 18.17 15.08 -1.75
CA GLY A 155 18.69 16.19 -2.55
C GLY A 155 17.67 17.26 -2.90
N GLY A 156 16.60 17.40 -2.11
CA GLY A 156 15.52 18.37 -2.36
C GLY A 156 14.58 17.97 -3.51
N ALA A 157 14.59 16.69 -3.91
CA ALA A 157 13.81 16.19 -5.03
C ALA A 157 12.30 16.41 -4.87
N CYS A 158 11.59 16.38 -5.99
CA CYS A 158 10.14 16.31 -6.06
C CYS A 158 9.67 15.03 -5.34
N LEU A 159 8.69 15.14 -4.45
CA LEU A 159 8.19 14.01 -3.66
C LEU A 159 7.12 13.17 -4.38
N LYS A 160 6.82 13.41 -5.64
CA LYS A 160 5.97 12.50 -6.41
C LYS A 160 6.69 11.17 -6.59
N LEU A 161 5.98 10.05 -6.45
CA LEU A 161 6.56 8.71 -6.53
C LEU A 161 7.42 8.52 -7.80
N GLN A 162 6.93 8.97 -8.94
CA GLN A 162 7.66 8.89 -10.22
C GLN A 162 8.97 9.71 -10.21
N CYS A 163 8.96 10.89 -9.61
CA CYS A 163 10.18 11.69 -9.48
C CYS A 163 11.21 10.99 -8.58
N LEU A 164 10.73 10.43 -7.47
CA LEU A 164 11.57 9.70 -6.52
C LEU A 164 12.13 8.43 -7.17
N ALA A 165 11.30 7.65 -7.84
CA ALA A 165 11.70 6.45 -8.55
C ALA A 165 12.81 6.78 -9.58
N ASN A 166 12.62 7.80 -10.41
CA ASN A 166 13.63 8.22 -11.41
C ASN A 166 14.95 8.69 -10.78
N THR A 167 14.92 9.15 -9.52
CA THR A 167 16.13 9.61 -8.81
C THR A 167 16.89 8.44 -8.17
N VAL A 168 16.20 7.37 -7.83
CA VAL A 168 16.70 6.30 -6.95
C VAL A 168 16.88 4.98 -7.68
N ILE A 169 16.14 4.78 -8.76
CA ILE A 169 16.03 3.50 -9.47
C ILE A 169 16.43 3.72 -10.95
N ASP A 170 17.12 2.76 -11.53
CA ASP A 170 17.23 2.64 -12.98
C ASP A 170 15.91 2.07 -13.53
N THR A 171 14.98 2.98 -13.89
CA THR A 171 13.55 2.68 -14.09
C THR A 171 13.19 2.11 -15.45
N GLY A 172 14.13 1.52 -16.19
CA GLY A 172 13.97 1.17 -17.60
C GLY A 172 12.74 0.33 -18.00
N GLU A 173 12.01 -0.28 -17.05
CA GLU A 173 10.92 -1.20 -17.34
C GLU A 173 9.62 -0.97 -16.54
N LEU A 174 9.58 -0.05 -15.56
CA LEU A 174 8.38 0.16 -14.75
C LEU A 174 7.31 0.96 -15.50
N ARG A 175 6.12 0.41 -15.61
CA ARG A 175 4.95 1.09 -16.17
C ARG A 175 4.31 1.96 -15.07
N ALA A 176 4.63 3.24 -15.06
CA ALA A 176 4.00 4.19 -14.16
C ALA A 176 2.46 4.05 -14.18
N HIS A 177 1.86 4.15 -12.98
CA HIS A 177 0.41 4.09 -12.78
C HIS A 177 -0.27 2.73 -12.98
N ARG A 178 0.50 1.64 -13.03
CA ARG A 178 -0.01 0.30 -12.72
C ARG A 178 0.27 0.04 -11.24
N ALA A 179 -0.73 -0.41 -10.51
CA ALA A 179 -0.64 -0.48 -9.06
C ALA A 179 0.53 -1.34 -8.56
N LEU A 180 0.84 -2.47 -9.21
CA LEU A 180 1.98 -3.30 -8.83
C LEU A 180 3.32 -2.62 -9.10
N ASP A 181 3.47 -1.96 -10.26
CA ASP A 181 4.71 -1.26 -10.60
C ASP A 181 4.96 -0.10 -9.65
N ASP A 182 3.91 0.63 -9.24
CA ASP A 182 3.99 1.68 -8.23
C ASP A 182 4.35 1.12 -6.85
N CYS A 183 3.83 -0.06 -6.46
CA CYS A 183 4.26 -0.75 -5.23
C CYS A 183 5.74 -1.13 -5.26
N VAL A 184 6.24 -1.67 -6.39
CA VAL A 184 7.65 -2.03 -6.57
C VAL A 184 8.53 -0.79 -6.52
N ALA A 185 8.14 0.29 -7.21
CA ALA A 185 8.84 1.57 -7.17
C ALA A 185 8.91 2.13 -5.75
N LEU A 186 7.79 2.15 -5.04
CA LEU A 186 7.73 2.62 -3.66
C LEU A 186 8.65 1.81 -2.73
N ARG A 187 8.61 0.48 -2.84
CA ARG A 187 9.49 -0.40 -2.07
C ARG A 187 10.96 -0.02 -2.29
N GLN A 188 11.39 0.15 -3.52
CA GLN A 188 12.77 0.49 -3.85
C GLN A 188 13.16 1.87 -3.33
N VAL A 189 12.28 2.87 -3.45
CA VAL A 189 12.48 4.22 -2.89
C VAL A 189 12.69 4.15 -1.38
N VAL A 190 11.80 3.46 -0.65
CA VAL A 190 11.89 3.35 0.81
C VAL A 190 13.17 2.64 1.25
N HIS A 191 13.54 1.55 0.58
CA HIS A 191 14.81 0.86 0.85
C HIS A 191 16.04 1.72 0.62
N SER A 192 16.06 2.50 -0.47
CA SER A 192 17.17 3.40 -0.75
C SER A 192 17.30 4.49 0.31
N VAL A 193 16.18 5.05 0.77
CA VAL A 193 16.17 6.05 1.84
C VAL A 193 16.65 5.43 3.17
N ALA A 194 16.13 4.27 3.56
CA ALA A 194 16.55 3.56 4.76
C ALA A 194 18.05 3.26 4.74
N SER A 195 18.58 2.79 3.61
CA SER A 195 20.01 2.54 3.41
C SER A 195 20.86 3.81 3.58
N ARG A 196 20.43 4.94 3.00
CA ARG A 196 21.14 6.23 3.12
C ARG A 196 21.16 6.74 4.56
N LEU A 197 20.09 6.48 5.32
CA LEU A 197 19.97 6.85 6.73
C LEU A 197 20.64 5.84 7.68
N GLY A 198 21.10 4.69 7.17
CA GLY A 198 21.72 3.63 7.97
C GLY A 198 20.76 2.94 8.94
N CYS A 199 19.47 2.85 8.59
CA CYS A 199 18.43 2.19 9.40
C CYS A 199 17.69 1.11 8.61
N SER A 200 16.90 0.28 9.31
CA SER A 200 16.01 -0.68 8.65
C SER A 200 14.77 0.04 8.06
N VAL A 201 14.11 -0.60 7.09
CA VAL A 201 12.83 -0.10 6.55
C VAL A 201 11.79 0.00 7.67
N THR A 202 11.76 -0.97 8.56
CA THR A 202 10.83 -0.97 9.70
C THR A 202 11.10 0.21 10.63
N ASP A 203 12.36 0.52 10.95
CA ASP A 203 12.71 1.64 11.81
C ASP A 203 12.39 2.99 11.16
N LEU A 204 12.54 3.09 9.83
CA LEU A 204 12.18 4.27 9.07
C LEU A 204 10.66 4.52 9.10
N LEU A 205 9.85 3.48 8.91
CA LEU A 205 8.40 3.62 8.73
C LEU A 205 7.61 3.63 10.04
N ARG A 206 8.02 2.86 11.04
CA ARG A 206 7.28 2.66 12.30
C ARG A 206 6.91 3.94 13.04
N PRO A 207 7.78 4.96 13.16
CA PRO A 207 7.43 6.20 13.86
C PRO A 207 6.26 6.97 13.24
N PHE A 208 5.96 6.73 11.97
CA PHE A 208 4.89 7.38 11.20
C PHE A 208 3.65 6.50 11.07
N SER A 209 3.64 5.33 11.71
CA SER A 209 2.54 4.38 11.59
C SER A 209 1.39 4.76 12.50
N VAL A 210 0.17 4.62 11.98
CA VAL A 210 -1.08 4.84 12.70
C VAL A 210 -1.88 3.54 12.70
N GLN A 211 -2.23 3.06 13.88
CA GLN A 211 -3.11 1.91 14.00
C GLN A 211 -4.53 2.29 13.59
N TRP A 212 -5.21 1.38 12.92
CA TRP A 212 -6.62 1.53 12.59
C TRP A 212 -7.47 1.77 13.85
N ASP A 213 -8.22 2.86 13.86
CA ASP A 213 -9.25 3.14 14.85
C ASP A 213 -10.64 3.07 14.17
N GLU A 214 -11.43 2.08 14.56
CA GLU A 214 -12.75 1.84 13.97
C GLU A 214 -13.71 3.02 14.20
N GLN A 215 -13.59 3.73 15.33
CA GLN A 215 -14.45 4.87 15.64
C GLN A 215 -14.07 6.11 14.84
N ALA A 216 -12.78 6.44 14.80
CA ALA A 216 -12.27 7.56 14.01
C ALA A 216 -12.53 7.35 12.52
N SER A 217 -12.36 6.13 12.04
CA SER A 217 -12.52 5.79 10.63
C SER A 217 -13.96 5.77 10.18
N THR A 218 -14.88 5.32 11.02
CA THR A 218 -16.32 5.42 10.72
C THR A 218 -16.75 6.89 10.65
N ALA A 219 -16.23 7.74 11.52
CA ALA A 219 -16.49 9.18 11.50
C ALA A 219 -15.86 9.84 10.26
N GLN A 220 -14.63 9.45 9.87
CA GLN A 220 -13.98 9.95 8.66
C GLN A 220 -14.71 9.52 7.39
N VAL A 221 -15.13 8.26 7.29
CA VAL A 221 -15.92 7.77 6.17
C VAL A 221 -17.28 8.47 6.12
N ALA A 222 -17.94 8.67 7.27
CA ALA A 222 -19.20 9.40 7.34
C ALA A 222 -19.04 10.85 6.88
N ALA A 223 -18.01 11.56 7.33
CA ALA A 223 -17.73 12.94 6.89
C ALA A 223 -17.47 13.05 5.39
N LEU A 224 -16.83 12.03 4.78
CA LEU A 224 -16.57 11.98 3.33
C LEU A 224 -17.84 11.65 2.50
N ILE A 225 -18.89 11.10 3.14
CA ILE A 225 -20.18 10.80 2.49
C ILE A 225 -21.11 12.02 2.50
N GLU A 226 -20.97 12.90 3.51
CA GLU A 226 -21.84 14.07 3.71
C GLU A 226 -21.40 15.30 2.90
N GLU A 227 -20.19 15.32 2.31
CA GLU A 227 -19.69 16.34 1.38
C GLU A 227 -19.98 15.96 -0.09
#